data_7381e511f7cc8ef623485b69cadfdaf0
#
_entry.id   7381e511f7cc8ef623485b69cadfdaf0
#
_cell.length_a   1.000
_cell.length_b   1.000
_cell.length_c   1.000
_cell.angle_alpha   90.00
_cell.angle_beta   90.00
_cell.angle_gamma   90.00
#
_symmetry.space_group_name_H-M   'P 1'
#
loop_
_entity.id
_entity.type
_entity.pdbx_description
1 polymer ?
#
loop_
_entity_poly.entity_id
_entity_poly.type
_entity_poly.pdbx_seq_one_letter_code
_entity_poly.pdbx_strand_id
1 'polypeptide(L)'
;PLKGYLQFTGANKLRTSMIYVGGNDGMLHGFSANDGSEKIAYVPRGAIPTLNELTDPAYDSAHRYYVDGSPMTGDVDLGMSPGANDGDTSHTPNWRTLLVGTLGAGGKGYFVLDVTDPSSFSEANAASLVKMDRTRGSAEPAPNCAAMTDPAEKNACNLAVAEDADIGHIAAKPVRDEANRMRATQITRMNNNRWAVVLGNGYNSTNQRPVLL
;
A
#
# COMPACT_ATOMS: atom_id res chain seq x y z
N PRO A 1 -8.56 4.82 -25.59
CA PRO A 1 -8.95 3.73 -24.66
C PRO A 1 -7.68 3.01 -24.21
N LEU A 2 -7.60 2.67 -22.93
CA LEU A 2 -6.46 1.95 -22.38
C LEU A 2 -6.47 0.51 -22.91
N LYS A 3 -5.35 0.05 -23.48
CA LYS A 3 -5.24 -1.29 -24.08
C LYS A 3 -5.58 -2.37 -23.04
N GLY A 4 -6.44 -3.31 -23.42
CA GLY A 4 -6.81 -4.45 -22.59
C GLY A 4 -7.71 -4.14 -21.39
N TYR A 5 -8.03 -2.87 -21.10
CA TYR A 5 -8.80 -2.52 -19.89
C TYR A 5 -10.24 -3.04 -19.92
N LEU A 6 -10.91 -2.99 -21.07
CA LEU A 6 -12.27 -3.53 -21.20
C LEU A 6 -12.31 -5.06 -21.00
N GLN A 7 -11.29 -5.77 -21.47
CA GLN A 7 -11.15 -7.21 -21.24
C GLN A 7 -10.92 -7.50 -19.76
N PHE A 8 -10.04 -6.71 -19.09
CA PHE A 8 -9.79 -6.84 -17.65
C PHE A 8 -11.06 -6.61 -16.82
N THR A 9 -11.78 -5.51 -17.06
CA THR A 9 -13.02 -5.23 -16.32
C THR A 9 -14.11 -6.27 -16.61
N GLY A 10 -14.21 -6.75 -17.85
CA GLY A 10 -15.12 -7.83 -18.22
C GLY A 10 -14.83 -9.15 -17.50
N ALA A 11 -13.56 -9.55 -17.46
CA ALA A 11 -13.11 -10.76 -16.77
C ALA A 11 -13.34 -10.71 -15.25
N ASN A 12 -13.24 -9.52 -14.66
CA ASN A 12 -13.39 -9.31 -13.21
C ASN A 12 -14.81 -8.87 -12.79
N LYS A 13 -15.75 -8.83 -13.71
CA LYS A 13 -17.11 -8.33 -13.46
C LYS A 13 -17.85 -9.06 -12.33
N LEU A 14 -17.59 -10.35 -12.18
CA LEU A 14 -18.25 -11.22 -11.20
C LEU A 14 -17.35 -11.55 -9.99
N ARG A 15 -16.18 -10.93 -9.87
CA ARG A 15 -15.34 -11.13 -8.68
C ARG A 15 -16.08 -10.67 -7.42
N THR A 16 -15.75 -11.29 -6.29
CA THR A 16 -16.30 -10.89 -4.98
C THR A 16 -16.02 -9.41 -4.73
N SER A 17 -17.08 -8.65 -4.46
CA SER A 17 -16.93 -7.26 -4.01
C SER A 17 -16.38 -7.24 -2.59
N MET A 18 -15.37 -6.41 -2.34
CA MET A 18 -14.66 -6.36 -1.06
C MET A 18 -14.83 -5.01 -0.38
N ILE A 19 -14.83 -5.03 0.95
CA ILE A 19 -14.75 -3.86 1.83
C ILE A 19 -13.44 -3.97 2.60
N TYR A 20 -12.59 -2.94 2.51
CA TYR A 20 -11.31 -2.90 3.22
C TYR A 20 -11.34 -1.82 4.30
N VAL A 21 -10.83 -2.15 5.49
CA VAL A 21 -10.76 -1.26 6.64
C VAL A 21 -9.52 -1.54 7.48
N GLY A 22 -8.85 -0.49 7.92
CA GLY A 22 -7.78 -0.62 8.92
C GLY A 22 -8.35 -0.75 10.33
N GLY A 23 -7.66 -1.48 11.18
CA GLY A 23 -8.02 -1.73 12.57
C GLY A 23 -6.93 -1.37 13.56
N ASN A 24 -7.32 -1.12 14.82
CA ASN A 24 -6.38 -0.91 15.92
C ASN A 24 -5.90 -2.22 16.56
N ASP A 25 -6.22 -3.34 15.96
CA ASP A 25 -5.65 -4.65 16.25
C ASP A 25 -4.36 -4.94 15.47
N GLY A 26 -3.90 -3.96 14.68
CA GLY A 26 -2.66 -4.04 13.92
C GLY A 26 -2.84 -4.49 12.47
N MET A 27 -4.07 -4.64 11.99
CA MET A 27 -4.34 -5.26 10.68
C MET A 27 -5.14 -4.35 9.74
N LEU A 28 -4.94 -4.57 8.44
CA LEU A 28 -5.91 -4.22 7.41
C LEU A 28 -6.80 -5.44 7.15
N HIS A 29 -8.09 -5.28 7.37
CA HIS A 29 -9.09 -6.32 7.11
C HIS A 29 -9.73 -6.14 5.75
N GLY A 30 -10.05 -7.25 5.09
CA GLY A 30 -10.86 -7.28 3.88
C GLY A 30 -12.01 -8.26 4.01
N PHE A 31 -13.23 -7.73 3.92
CA PHE A 31 -14.47 -8.49 4.06
C PHE A 31 -15.19 -8.62 2.72
N SER A 32 -15.79 -9.77 2.47
CA SER A 32 -16.73 -9.94 1.36
C SER A 32 -17.96 -9.04 1.59
N ALA A 33 -18.27 -8.20 0.62
CA ALA A 33 -19.48 -7.36 0.67
C ALA A 33 -20.78 -8.17 0.54
N ASN A 34 -20.70 -9.45 0.12
CA ASN A 34 -21.87 -10.28 -0.10
C ASN A 34 -22.40 -10.89 1.21
N ASP A 35 -21.50 -11.28 2.12
CA ASP A 35 -21.83 -12.07 3.31
C ASP A 35 -21.09 -11.62 4.58
N GLY A 36 -20.23 -10.59 4.47
CA GLY A 36 -19.43 -10.08 5.59
C GLY A 36 -18.31 -11.01 6.05
N SER A 37 -18.05 -12.13 5.36
CA SER A 37 -16.95 -13.01 5.71
C SER A 37 -15.60 -12.35 5.46
N GLU A 38 -14.68 -12.47 6.42
CA GLU A 38 -13.31 -12.01 6.26
C GLU A 38 -12.56 -12.90 5.27
N LYS A 39 -11.88 -12.27 4.30
CA LYS A 39 -11.11 -12.92 3.25
C LYS A 39 -9.61 -12.69 3.39
N ILE A 40 -9.22 -11.58 4.00
CA ILE A 40 -7.84 -11.22 4.25
C ILE A 40 -7.73 -10.38 5.51
N ALA A 41 -6.71 -10.68 6.33
CA ALA A 41 -6.20 -9.84 7.40
C ALA A 41 -4.70 -9.66 7.16
N TYR A 42 -4.27 -8.45 6.83
CA TYR A 42 -2.89 -8.14 6.52
C TYR A 42 -2.26 -7.33 7.64
N VAL A 43 -1.15 -7.80 8.18
CA VAL A 43 -0.34 -7.09 9.18
C VAL A 43 0.78 -6.35 8.48
N PRO A 44 0.75 -5.01 8.40
CA PRO A 44 1.88 -4.24 7.87
C PRO A 44 3.12 -4.41 8.74
N ARG A 45 4.30 -4.43 8.10
CA ARG A 45 5.59 -4.64 8.80
C ARG A 45 5.78 -3.68 9.97
N GLY A 46 5.40 -2.41 9.80
CA GLY A 46 5.53 -1.38 10.83
C GLY A 46 4.64 -1.58 12.07
N ALA A 47 3.61 -2.43 12.00
CA ALA A 47 2.78 -2.79 13.15
C ALA A 47 3.40 -3.92 14.00
N ILE A 48 4.14 -4.84 13.37
CA ILE A 48 4.65 -6.07 13.99
C ILE A 48 5.40 -5.84 15.31
N PRO A 49 6.33 -4.87 15.43
CA PRO A 49 7.16 -4.71 16.63
C PRO A 49 6.38 -4.41 17.91
N THR A 50 5.14 -3.92 17.79
CA THR A 50 4.34 -3.46 18.93
C THR A 50 3.04 -4.24 19.13
N LEU A 51 2.78 -5.29 18.33
CA LEU A 51 1.57 -6.11 18.46
C LEU A 51 1.44 -6.77 19.83
N ASN A 52 2.55 -7.11 20.49
CA ASN A 52 2.52 -7.67 21.84
C ASN A 52 1.93 -6.72 22.87
N GLU A 53 1.93 -5.41 22.64
CA GLU A 53 1.34 -4.42 23.53
C GLU A 53 -0.19 -4.55 23.62
N LEU A 54 -0.84 -5.12 22.58
CA LEU A 54 -2.29 -5.40 22.60
C LEU A 54 -2.69 -6.40 23.70
N THR A 55 -1.75 -7.17 24.23
CA THR A 55 -1.97 -8.13 25.32
C THR A 55 -1.60 -7.60 26.70
N ASP A 56 -1.14 -6.34 26.78
CA ASP A 56 -0.81 -5.71 28.06
C ASP A 56 -2.09 -5.45 28.87
N PRO A 57 -2.19 -5.91 30.14
CA PRO A 57 -3.34 -5.62 30.98
C PRO A 57 -3.62 -4.12 31.19
N ALA A 58 -2.62 -3.27 31.02
CA ALA A 58 -2.74 -1.81 31.10
C ALA A 58 -3.05 -1.12 29.77
N TYR A 59 -3.34 -1.89 28.69
CA TYR A 59 -3.56 -1.34 27.36
C TYR A 59 -4.66 -0.27 27.29
N ASP A 60 -5.72 -0.40 28.09
CA ASP A 60 -6.81 0.57 28.17
C ASP A 60 -6.33 2.00 28.50
N SER A 61 -5.24 2.11 29.28
CA SER A 61 -4.64 3.40 29.65
C SER A 61 -3.49 3.83 28.72
N ALA A 62 -3.06 2.94 27.81
CA ALA A 62 -1.92 3.15 26.90
C ALA A 62 -2.30 2.81 25.43
N HIS A 63 -3.56 3.06 25.06
CA HIS A 63 -4.10 2.79 23.73
C HIS A 63 -3.22 3.35 22.61
N ARG A 64 -3.00 2.53 21.58
CA ARG A 64 -2.27 2.90 20.35
C ARG A 64 -3.14 2.82 19.12
N TYR A 65 -2.83 3.67 18.17
CA TYR A 65 -3.26 3.48 16.78
C TYR A 65 -2.31 2.51 16.07
N TYR A 66 -2.83 1.74 15.13
CA TYR A 66 -2.05 0.81 14.30
C TYR A 66 -2.30 1.07 12.82
N VAL A 67 -3.35 0.52 12.21
CA VAL A 67 -3.68 0.77 10.81
C VAL A 67 -4.84 1.77 10.77
N ASP A 68 -4.50 3.05 10.94
CA ASP A 68 -5.46 4.16 11.09
C ASP A 68 -5.72 4.89 9.75
N GLY A 69 -4.93 4.62 8.73
CA GLY A 69 -5.09 5.23 7.41
C GLY A 69 -6.26 4.65 6.62
N SER A 70 -7.01 5.51 5.93
CA SER A 70 -8.04 5.04 5.00
C SER A 70 -7.42 4.42 3.76
N PRO A 71 -7.70 3.14 3.43
CA PRO A 71 -7.17 2.52 2.22
C PRO A 71 -7.82 3.09 0.96
N MET A 72 -7.09 3.00 -0.16
CA MET A 72 -7.58 3.37 -1.48
C MET A 72 -7.30 2.27 -2.49
N THR A 73 -8.14 2.14 -3.51
CA THR A 73 -7.95 1.18 -4.59
C THR A 73 -7.94 1.85 -5.95
N GLY A 74 -7.27 1.22 -6.91
CA GLY A 74 -7.28 1.64 -8.31
C GLY A 74 -6.73 0.57 -9.23
N ASP A 75 -7.17 0.59 -10.48
CA ASP A 75 -6.69 -0.31 -11.51
C ASP A 75 -5.46 0.29 -12.19
N VAL A 76 -4.41 -0.50 -12.32
CA VAL A 76 -3.13 -0.12 -12.92
C VAL A 76 -2.69 -1.16 -13.94
N ASP A 77 -2.04 -0.73 -15.02
CA ASP A 77 -1.40 -1.63 -15.98
C ASP A 77 0.10 -1.73 -15.68
N LEU A 78 0.50 -2.83 -15.10
CA LEU A 78 1.91 -3.13 -14.79
C LEU A 78 2.71 -3.64 -16.00
N GLY A 79 2.06 -3.84 -17.16
CA GLY A 79 2.71 -4.22 -18.41
C GLY A 79 3.34 -3.06 -19.16
N MET A 80 3.08 -1.80 -18.75
CA MET A 80 3.65 -0.62 -19.38
C MET A 80 5.13 -0.48 -19.05
N SER A 81 5.96 -0.38 -20.08
CA SER A 81 7.40 -0.09 -19.91
C SER A 81 7.64 1.38 -19.60
N PRO A 82 8.65 1.71 -18.76
CA PRO A 82 9.07 3.08 -18.55
C PRO A 82 9.48 3.75 -19.88
N GLY A 83 8.95 4.95 -20.14
CA GLY A 83 9.27 5.70 -21.36
C GLY A 83 8.50 5.30 -22.62
N ALA A 84 7.58 4.32 -22.54
CA ALA A 84 6.65 4.06 -23.64
C ALA A 84 5.83 5.33 -23.94
N ASN A 85 5.60 5.60 -25.23
CA ASN A 85 4.78 6.73 -25.65
C ASN A 85 3.29 6.45 -25.37
N ASP A 86 2.50 7.52 -25.23
CA ASP A 86 1.06 7.46 -24.93
C ASP A 86 0.23 6.80 -26.05
N GLY A 87 0.72 6.17 -26.96
CA GLY A 87 0.07 5.39 -28.01
C GLY A 87 0.71 4.03 -28.19
N ASP A 88 1.65 3.65 -27.31
CA ASP A 88 2.31 2.36 -27.43
C ASP A 88 1.30 1.22 -27.23
N THR A 89 0.89 0.64 -28.36
CA THR A 89 0.03 -0.53 -28.41
C THR A 89 0.83 -1.84 -28.44
N SER A 90 2.16 -1.78 -28.41
CA SER A 90 3.03 -2.96 -28.52
C SER A 90 3.17 -3.71 -27.18
N HIS A 91 2.97 -3.04 -26.03
CA HIS A 91 3.09 -3.68 -24.73
C HIS A 91 2.01 -4.76 -24.51
N THR A 92 2.32 -5.75 -23.70
CA THR A 92 1.35 -6.73 -23.20
C THR A 92 0.70 -6.21 -21.93
N PRO A 93 -0.61 -5.91 -21.94
CA PRO A 93 -1.30 -5.41 -20.76
C PRO A 93 -1.22 -6.39 -19.58
N ASN A 94 -0.93 -5.87 -18.38
CA ASN A 94 -0.96 -6.60 -17.12
C ASN A 94 -1.74 -5.81 -16.08
N TRP A 95 -3.05 -5.72 -16.30
CA TRP A 95 -3.95 -5.00 -15.43
C TRP A 95 -4.11 -5.65 -14.06
N ARG A 96 -4.02 -4.86 -13.01
CA ARG A 96 -4.21 -5.25 -11.62
C ARG A 96 -5.02 -4.21 -10.87
N THR A 97 -5.83 -4.65 -9.93
CA THR A 97 -6.42 -3.76 -8.93
C THR A 97 -5.49 -3.74 -7.71
N LEU A 98 -4.87 -2.60 -7.45
CA LEU A 98 -4.01 -2.41 -6.29
C LEU A 98 -4.75 -1.68 -5.18
N LEU A 99 -4.49 -2.11 -3.93
CA LEU A 99 -4.88 -1.41 -2.73
C LEU A 99 -3.64 -0.74 -2.14
N VAL A 100 -3.75 0.54 -1.82
CA VAL A 100 -2.74 1.29 -1.08
C VAL A 100 -3.30 1.62 0.29
N GLY A 101 -2.59 1.23 1.33
CA GLY A 101 -2.93 1.54 2.71
C GLY A 101 -1.80 2.30 3.40
N THR A 102 -2.12 3.04 4.44
CA THR A 102 -1.19 3.79 5.27
C THR A 102 -1.43 3.49 6.74
N LEU A 103 -0.42 3.71 7.59
CA LEU A 103 -0.59 3.51 9.02
C LEU A 103 -1.25 4.70 9.73
N GLY A 104 -1.34 5.87 9.08
CA GLY A 104 -1.94 7.06 9.68
C GLY A 104 -1.24 7.45 10.98
N ALA A 105 -2.00 7.56 12.08
CA ALA A 105 -1.44 7.84 13.39
C ALA A 105 -0.64 6.66 13.99
N GLY A 106 -0.87 5.44 13.52
CA GLY A 106 -0.24 4.22 14.05
C GLY A 106 1.22 4.05 13.67
N GLY A 107 1.68 4.73 12.61
CA GLY A 107 3.06 4.59 12.16
C GLY A 107 3.34 5.39 10.89
N LYS A 108 4.58 5.31 10.43
CA LYS A 108 5.02 5.96 9.20
C LYS A 108 4.85 5.02 8.02
N GLY A 109 4.57 5.58 6.85
CA GLY A 109 4.64 4.84 5.60
C GLY A 109 3.34 4.30 5.06
N TYR A 110 3.52 3.48 4.04
CA TYR A 110 2.43 2.91 3.24
C TYR A 110 2.77 1.49 2.79
N PHE A 111 1.74 0.75 2.40
CA PHE A 111 1.85 -0.59 1.82
C PHE A 111 0.95 -0.71 0.59
N VAL A 112 1.29 -1.63 -0.30
CA VAL A 112 0.56 -1.90 -1.55
C VAL A 112 0.28 -3.38 -1.68
N LEU A 113 -1.00 -3.74 -1.83
CA LEU A 113 -1.45 -5.11 -2.03
C LEU A 113 -2.09 -5.27 -3.41
N ASP A 114 -1.89 -6.41 -4.04
CA ASP A 114 -2.64 -6.84 -5.21
C ASP A 114 -3.96 -7.48 -4.76
N VAL A 115 -5.06 -6.79 -5.00
CA VAL A 115 -6.39 -7.24 -4.61
C VAL A 115 -7.26 -7.58 -5.83
N THR A 116 -6.62 -7.91 -6.94
CA THR A 116 -7.29 -8.20 -8.23
C THR A 116 -8.25 -9.37 -8.10
N ASP A 117 -7.82 -10.44 -7.44
CA ASP A 117 -8.62 -11.65 -7.29
C ASP A 117 -8.76 -12.05 -5.80
N PRO A 118 -9.89 -11.72 -5.15
CA PRO A 118 -10.14 -12.10 -3.77
C PRO A 118 -10.15 -13.61 -3.51
N SER A 119 -10.33 -14.44 -4.52
CA SER A 119 -10.28 -15.91 -4.37
C SER A 119 -8.86 -16.43 -4.16
N SER A 120 -7.84 -15.62 -4.49
CA SER A 120 -6.43 -15.95 -4.32
C SER A 120 -5.87 -15.62 -2.94
N PHE A 121 -6.65 -14.97 -2.07
CA PHE A 121 -6.21 -14.56 -0.74
C PHE A 121 -5.93 -15.78 0.13
N SER A 122 -4.66 -15.99 0.45
CA SER A 122 -4.18 -17.08 1.32
C SER A 122 -2.78 -16.80 1.76
N GLU A 123 -2.36 -17.39 2.88
CA GLU A 123 -0.98 -17.32 3.38
C GLU A 123 0.03 -17.84 2.34
N ALA A 124 -0.31 -18.91 1.62
CA ALA A 124 0.54 -19.46 0.58
C ALA A 124 0.81 -18.49 -0.57
N ASN A 125 -0.09 -17.53 -0.80
CA ASN A 125 0.03 -16.51 -1.84
C ASN A 125 0.53 -15.16 -1.31
N ALA A 126 0.83 -15.01 -0.04
CA ALA A 126 1.18 -13.74 0.60
C ALA A 126 2.29 -12.99 -0.15
N ALA A 127 3.36 -13.68 -0.55
CA ALA A 127 4.47 -13.10 -1.30
C ALA A 127 4.06 -12.51 -2.66
N SER A 128 3.00 -13.01 -3.29
CA SER A 128 2.47 -12.48 -4.55
C SER A 128 1.48 -11.33 -4.35
N LEU A 129 0.80 -11.31 -3.22
CA LEU A 129 -0.19 -10.28 -2.87
C LEU A 129 0.49 -8.99 -2.40
N VAL A 130 1.55 -9.08 -1.59
CA VAL A 130 2.28 -7.90 -1.10
C VAL A 130 3.22 -7.39 -2.20
N LYS A 131 2.87 -6.25 -2.80
CA LYS A 131 3.71 -5.61 -3.83
C LYS A 131 4.77 -4.69 -3.22
N MET A 132 4.44 -4.08 -2.10
CA MET A 132 5.35 -3.17 -1.39
C MET A 132 4.89 -3.02 0.05
N ASP A 133 5.83 -2.94 0.98
CA ASP A 133 5.59 -2.50 2.35
C ASP A 133 6.75 -1.60 2.79
N ARG A 134 6.47 -0.30 2.86
CA ARG A 134 7.37 0.77 3.30
C ARG A 134 6.91 1.33 4.64
N THR A 135 6.25 0.49 5.47
CA THR A 135 5.75 0.91 6.77
C THR A 135 6.82 0.75 7.87
N ARG A 136 6.75 1.64 8.85
CA ARG A 136 7.54 1.61 10.10
C ARG A 136 6.69 1.99 11.29
N GLY A 137 6.90 1.33 12.41
CA GLY A 137 6.38 1.75 13.70
C GLY A 137 6.93 3.13 14.09
N SER A 138 6.17 3.89 14.86
CA SER A 138 6.56 5.25 15.26
C SER A 138 7.89 5.30 16.01
N ALA A 139 8.25 4.24 16.75
CA ALA A 139 9.47 4.11 17.53
C ALA A 139 10.52 3.18 16.88
N GLU A 140 10.26 2.64 15.70
CA GLU A 140 11.17 1.71 15.03
C GLU A 140 12.45 2.44 14.58
N PRO A 141 13.66 1.99 15.01
CA PRO A 141 14.89 2.61 14.57
C PRO A 141 15.15 2.36 13.07
N ALA A 142 15.92 3.25 12.46
CA ALA A 142 16.36 3.03 11.07
C ALA A 142 17.20 1.76 10.96
N PRO A 143 17.15 1.04 9.82
CA PRO A 143 17.99 -0.13 9.59
C PRO A 143 19.48 0.19 9.76
N ASN A 144 20.22 -0.71 10.40
CA ASN A 144 21.68 -0.56 10.55
C ASN A 144 22.39 -1.07 9.28
N CYS A 145 22.42 -0.24 8.25
CA CYS A 145 23.10 -0.55 6.99
C CYS A 145 24.62 -0.68 7.16
N ALA A 146 25.21 -0.11 8.22
CA ALA A 146 26.65 -0.20 8.48
C ALA A 146 27.09 -1.63 8.82
N ALA A 147 26.19 -2.45 9.39
CA ALA A 147 26.46 -3.84 9.73
C ALA A 147 26.49 -4.78 8.52
N MET A 148 26.07 -4.35 7.34
CA MET A 148 26.05 -5.15 6.12
C MET A 148 27.45 -5.25 5.54
N THR A 149 27.86 -6.46 5.17
CA THR A 149 29.18 -6.75 4.63
C THR A 149 29.20 -6.70 3.10
N ASP A 150 28.09 -7.04 2.42
CA ASP A 150 27.98 -6.93 0.98
C ASP A 150 27.83 -5.47 0.55
N PRO A 151 28.69 -4.93 -0.34
CA PRO A 151 28.62 -3.52 -0.76
C PRO A 151 27.34 -3.17 -1.52
N ALA A 152 26.77 -4.08 -2.31
CA ALA A 152 25.55 -3.84 -3.06
C ALA A 152 24.33 -3.78 -2.13
N GLU A 153 24.23 -4.72 -1.18
CA GLU A 153 23.18 -4.71 -0.15
C GLU A 153 23.27 -3.47 0.73
N LYS A 154 24.49 -3.12 1.16
CA LYS A 154 24.73 -1.89 1.94
C LYS A 154 24.31 -0.64 1.21
N ASN A 155 24.62 -0.52 -0.08
CA ASN A 155 24.22 0.62 -0.90
C ASN A 155 22.69 0.67 -1.07
N ALA A 156 22.04 -0.46 -1.36
CA ALA A 156 20.58 -0.56 -1.46
C ALA A 156 19.91 -0.18 -0.14
N CYS A 157 20.43 -0.64 1.00
CA CYS A 157 19.95 -0.28 2.32
C CYS A 157 20.06 1.24 2.57
N ASN A 158 21.21 1.86 2.28
CA ASN A 158 21.41 3.30 2.45
C ASN A 158 20.44 4.12 1.59
N LEU A 159 20.20 3.72 0.34
CA LEU A 159 19.22 4.35 -0.54
C LEU A 159 17.80 4.24 0.05
N ALA A 160 17.41 3.06 0.51
CA ALA A 160 16.12 2.84 1.13
C ALA A 160 15.94 3.69 2.39
N VAL A 161 16.97 3.78 3.25
CA VAL A 161 16.94 4.63 4.45
C VAL A 161 16.80 6.11 4.07
N ALA A 162 17.51 6.57 3.05
CA ALA A 162 17.44 7.95 2.58
C ALA A 162 16.03 8.30 2.04
N GLU A 163 15.43 7.40 1.26
CA GLU A 163 14.05 7.55 0.77
C GLU A 163 13.05 7.53 1.93
N ASP A 164 13.20 6.60 2.88
CA ASP A 164 12.30 6.47 4.04
C ASP A 164 12.40 7.65 5.00
N ALA A 165 13.52 8.40 4.98
CA ALA A 165 13.69 9.58 5.82
C ALA A 165 12.70 10.71 5.50
N ASP A 166 12.16 10.73 4.30
CA ASP A 166 11.10 11.67 3.90
C ASP A 166 9.68 11.14 4.17
N ILE A 167 9.51 9.86 4.51
CA ILE A 167 8.21 9.25 4.79
C ILE A 167 7.83 9.49 6.25
N GLY A 168 6.64 10.05 6.46
CA GLY A 168 6.07 10.32 7.78
C GLY A 168 4.74 9.59 8.00
N HIS A 169 3.95 10.09 8.94
CA HIS A 169 2.60 9.62 9.22
C HIS A 169 1.63 10.15 8.17
N ILE A 170 1.20 9.30 7.26
CA ILE A 170 0.32 9.66 6.14
C ILE A 170 -1.13 9.43 6.57
N ALA A 171 -1.79 10.49 7.03
CA ALA A 171 -3.17 10.47 7.51
C ALA A 171 -4.18 11.07 6.52
N ALA A 172 -3.72 11.53 5.36
CA ALA A 172 -4.59 12.13 4.36
C ALA A 172 -5.59 11.10 3.82
N LYS A 173 -6.86 11.50 3.78
CA LYS A 173 -7.91 10.65 3.20
C LYS A 173 -7.79 10.61 1.68
N PRO A 174 -8.08 9.46 1.07
CA PRO A 174 -8.13 9.35 -0.39
C PRO A 174 -9.16 10.30 -1.00
N VAL A 175 -8.79 10.94 -2.10
CA VAL A 175 -9.71 11.75 -2.90
C VAL A 175 -10.35 10.84 -3.94
N ARG A 176 -11.67 10.74 -3.92
CA ARG A 176 -12.42 9.89 -4.84
C ARG A 176 -12.58 10.57 -6.19
N ASP A 177 -12.51 9.77 -7.24
CA ASP A 177 -12.87 10.18 -8.59
C ASP A 177 -14.38 10.49 -8.64
N GLU A 178 -14.78 11.65 -9.15
CA GLU A 178 -16.19 12.04 -9.26
C GLU A 178 -16.96 11.14 -10.23
N ALA A 179 -16.31 10.69 -11.29
CA ALA A 179 -16.90 9.80 -12.31
C ALA A 179 -16.95 8.33 -11.84
N ASN A 180 -16.02 7.91 -10.98
CA ASN A 180 -15.99 6.56 -10.42
C ASN A 180 -15.56 6.61 -8.95
N ARG A 181 -16.53 6.68 -8.07
CA ARG A 181 -16.30 6.78 -6.61
C ARG A 181 -15.60 5.57 -5.97
N MET A 182 -15.46 4.48 -6.71
CA MET A 182 -14.70 3.29 -6.29
C MET A 182 -13.20 3.43 -6.56
N ARG A 183 -12.79 4.48 -7.27
CA ARG A 183 -11.40 4.77 -7.63
C ARG A 183 -10.88 6.00 -6.88
N ALA A 184 -9.65 5.93 -6.39
CA ALA A 184 -8.93 7.09 -5.88
C ALA A 184 -8.19 7.82 -7.01
N THR A 185 -8.20 9.16 -6.99
CA THR A 185 -7.50 9.97 -8.00
C THR A 185 -5.99 9.95 -7.83
N GLN A 186 -5.50 9.61 -6.63
CA GLN A 186 -4.07 9.48 -6.34
C GLN A 186 -3.39 8.32 -7.09
N ILE A 187 -4.15 7.29 -7.49
CA ILE A 187 -3.63 6.19 -8.32
C ILE A 187 -3.82 6.60 -9.77
N THR A 188 -2.75 7.02 -10.40
CA THR A 188 -2.81 7.67 -11.72
C THR A 188 -1.66 7.27 -12.63
N ARG A 189 -1.86 7.48 -13.93
CA ARG A 189 -0.81 7.31 -14.93
C ARG A 189 -0.07 8.63 -15.12
N MET A 190 1.26 8.58 -14.99
CA MET A 190 2.15 9.72 -15.17
C MET A 190 2.44 9.98 -16.67
N ASN A 191 2.97 11.16 -16.99
CA ASN A 191 3.32 11.55 -18.37
C ASN A 191 4.37 10.64 -19.03
N ASN A 192 5.14 9.90 -18.23
CA ASN A 192 6.10 8.91 -18.71
C ASN A 192 5.48 7.50 -18.85
N ASN A 193 4.14 7.41 -18.84
CA ASN A 193 3.32 6.21 -18.94
C ASN A 193 3.47 5.20 -17.78
N ARG A 194 4.20 5.53 -16.73
CA ARG A 194 4.23 4.72 -15.51
C ARG A 194 2.99 5.00 -14.65
N TRP A 195 2.49 3.98 -14.02
CA TRP A 195 1.51 4.14 -12.96
C TRP A 195 2.20 4.52 -11.65
N ALA A 196 1.58 5.39 -10.90
CA ALA A 196 2.05 5.84 -9.61
C ALA A 196 0.88 6.02 -8.63
N VAL A 197 1.17 5.90 -7.36
CA VAL A 197 0.34 6.47 -6.31
C VAL A 197 1.00 7.77 -5.85
N VAL A 198 0.23 8.84 -5.79
CA VAL A 198 0.73 10.16 -5.39
C VAL A 198 0.26 10.44 -3.97
N LEU A 199 1.21 10.53 -3.04
CA LEU A 199 0.95 10.73 -1.62
C LEU A 199 1.73 11.94 -1.11
N GLY A 200 1.09 12.79 -0.29
CA GLY A 200 1.85 13.68 0.58
C GLY A 200 2.54 12.84 1.66
N ASN A 201 3.77 13.18 2.01
CA ASN A 201 4.59 12.38 2.93
C ASN A 201 4.10 12.38 4.40
N GLY A 202 3.04 13.13 4.71
CA GLY A 202 2.49 13.22 6.05
C GLY A 202 3.34 14.08 7.00
N TYR A 203 3.22 13.82 8.30
CA TYR A 203 3.91 14.57 9.33
C TYR A 203 4.97 13.72 10.03
N ASN A 204 5.90 14.38 10.73
CA ASN A 204 6.93 13.74 11.55
C ASN A 204 7.87 12.80 10.77
N SER A 205 8.16 13.11 9.49
CA SER A 205 9.26 12.48 8.77
C SER A 205 10.60 12.83 9.39
N THR A 206 11.63 12.02 9.19
CA THR A 206 12.95 12.27 9.75
C THR A 206 13.54 13.59 9.24
N ASN A 207 13.36 13.89 7.95
CA ASN A 207 13.86 15.12 7.34
C ASN A 207 12.97 16.34 7.60
N GLN A 208 11.78 16.17 8.18
CA GLN A 208 10.84 17.24 8.57
C GLN A 208 10.55 18.25 7.43
N ARG A 209 10.55 17.81 6.19
CA ARG A 209 10.27 18.62 5.00
C ARG A 209 9.05 18.08 4.26
N PRO A 210 8.24 18.95 3.64
CA PRO A 210 7.14 18.48 2.79
C PRO A 210 7.68 17.88 1.51
N VAL A 211 7.22 16.66 1.19
CA VAL A 211 7.60 15.93 -0.03
C VAL A 211 6.36 15.29 -0.64
N LEU A 212 6.31 15.22 -1.94
CA LEU A 212 5.38 14.39 -2.68
C LEU A 212 6.07 13.04 -2.97
N LEU A 213 5.47 11.96 -2.46
CA LEU A 213 5.92 10.59 -2.65
C LEU A 213 5.26 9.97 -3.89
#